data_369a94ae4a94502cd353f90272b7078a
#
_entry.id   369a94ae4a94502cd353f90272b7078a
#
_cell.length_a   1.000
_cell.length_b   1.000
_cell.length_c   1.000
_cell.angle_alpha   90.00
_cell.angle_beta   90.00
_cell.angle_gamma   90.00
#
_symmetry.space_group_name_H-M   'P 1'
#
loop_
_entity.id
_entity.type
_entity.pdbx_description
1 polymer ?
#
loop_
_entity_poly.entity_id
_entity_poly.type
_entity_poly.pdbx_seq_one_letter_code
_entity_poly.pdbx_strand_id
1 'polypeptide(L)'
;MRSSDGGFLAMADAMLFIVVILVASAMIVEAGIDRAEDETDASQALDALMSSRIGLSDLSEGDDSILGFPDLLAMAALKGSEGVREYTAEVLDRCVGEGMYILDVLYEDRSGTEHPLHIGSGTGQCVASYERTAAVSTGGSVTLSLSVHRP
;
A
#
# COMPACT_ATOMS: atom_id res chain seq x y z
N MET A 1 26.75 -60.18 -12.18
CA MET A 1 25.59 -59.35 -12.56
C MET A 1 25.08 -58.55 -11.36
N ARG A 2 25.72 -57.46 -11.03
CA ARG A 2 25.30 -56.55 -9.92
C ARG A 2 25.80 -55.14 -10.22
N SER A 3 25.25 -54.46 -11.23
CA SER A 3 25.59 -53.04 -11.47
C SER A 3 24.50 -52.22 -12.15
N SER A 4 23.27 -52.77 -12.30
CA SER A 4 22.16 -52.00 -12.89
C SER A 4 21.30 -51.22 -11.87
N ASP A 5 21.29 -51.70 -10.62
CA ASP A 5 20.42 -51.08 -9.59
C ASP A 5 20.94 -49.74 -9.09
N GLY A 6 22.26 -49.53 -9.07
CA GLY A 6 22.85 -48.25 -8.63
C GLY A 6 22.62 -47.11 -9.59
N GLY A 7 22.60 -47.39 -10.91
CA GLY A 7 22.35 -46.40 -11.94
C GLY A 7 20.89 -45.94 -11.97
N PHE A 8 19.94 -46.86 -11.75
CA PHE A 8 18.53 -46.53 -11.69
C PHE A 8 18.17 -45.67 -10.46
N LEU A 9 18.74 -46.03 -9.29
CA LEU A 9 18.57 -45.26 -8.05
C LEU A 9 19.13 -43.84 -8.18
N ALA A 10 20.33 -43.67 -8.77
CA ALA A 10 20.92 -42.36 -8.99
C ALA A 10 20.11 -41.50 -9.98
N MET A 11 19.54 -42.12 -11.01
CA MET A 11 18.67 -41.44 -11.98
C MET A 11 17.34 -41.03 -11.37
N ALA A 12 16.73 -41.89 -10.52
CA ALA A 12 15.50 -41.54 -9.81
C ALA A 12 15.71 -40.39 -8.81
N ASP A 13 16.84 -40.40 -8.09
CA ASP A 13 17.19 -39.34 -7.15
C ASP A 13 17.43 -37.99 -7.85
N ALA A 14 18.12 -38.01 -9.00
CA ALA A 14 18.31 -36.85 -9.83
C ALA A 14 16.98 -36.28 -10.39
N MET A 15 16.06 -37.15 -10.83
CA MET A 15 14.73 -36.73 -11.28
C MET A 15 13.90 -36.13 -10.16
N LEU A 16 13.93 -36.69 -8.97
CA LEU A 16 13.22 -36.19 -7.79
C LEU A 16 13.77 -34.83 -7.40
N PHE A 17 15.08 -34.63 -7.44
CA PHE A 17 15.72 -33.34 -7.16
C PHE A 17 15.31 -32.26 -8.17
N ILE A 18 15.27 -32.60 -9.47
CA ILE A 18 14.80 -31.68 -10.51
C ILE A 18 13.32 -31.29 -10.29
N VAL A 19 12.46 -32.22 -9.95
CA VAL A 19 11.04 -31.95 -9.65
C VAL A 19 10.90 -31.02 -8.44
N VAL A 20 11.66 -31.26 -7.37
CA VAL A 20 11.66 -30.38 -6.19
C VAL A 20 12.10 -28.97 -6.53
N ILE A 21 13.17 -28.81 -7.34
CA ILE A 21 13.64 -27.49 -7.78
C ILE A 21 12.57 -26.78 -8.64
N LEU A 22 11.92 -27.52 -9.57
CA LEU A 22 10.87 -26.94 -10.42
C LEU A 22 9.67 -26.47 -9.60
N VAL A 23 9.21 -27.27 -8.63
CA VAL A 23 8.11 -26.89 -7.74
C VAL A 23 8.49 -25.69 -6.87
N ALA A 24 9.68 -25.69 -6.28
CA ALA A 24 10.16 -24.56 -5.49
C ALA A 24 10.29 -23.28 -6.33
N SER A 25 10.79 -23.40 -7.57
CA SER A 25 10.90 -22.26 -8.48
C SER A 25 9.54 -21.71 -8.90
N ALA A 26 8.56 -22.62 -9.16
CA ALA A 26 7.19 -22.20 -9.47
C ALA A 26 6.54 -21.45 -8.31
N MET A 27 6.69 -21.94 -7.08
CA MET A 27 6.19 -21.26 -5.87
C MET A 27 6.81 -19.88 -5.66
N ILE A 28 8.12 -19.73 -5.93
CA ILE A 28 8.81 -18.44 -5.81
C ILE A 28 8.32 -17.45 -6.88
N VAL A 29 8.09 -17.92 -8.11
CA VAL A 29 7.58 -17.10 -9.21
C VAL A 29 6.15 -16.65 -8.91
N GLU A 30 5.29 -17.56 -8.44
CA GLU A 30 3.89 -17.25 -8.09
C GLU A 30 3.81 -16.22 -6.95
N ALA A 31 4.59 -16.43 -5.88
CA ALA A 31 4.69 -15.45 -4.78
C ALA A 31 5.28 -14.10 -5.22
N GLY A 32 6.17 -14.10 -6.22
CA GLY A 32 6.74 -12.89 -6.78
C GLY A 32 5.79 -12.11 -7.68
N ILE A 33 4.91 -12.81 -8.43
CA ILE A 33 3.90 -12.19 -9.28
C ILE A 33 2.82 -11.53 -8.43
N ASP A 34 2.25 -12.23 -7.43
CA ASP A 34 1.26 -11.66 -6.52
C ASP A 34 1.80 -10.39 -5.83
N ARG A 35 3.06 -10.44 -5.40
CA ARG A 35 3.69 -9.29 -4.73
C ARG A 35 3.88 -8.09 -5.66
N ALA A 36 4.22 -8.32 -6.93
CA ALA A 36 4.40 -7.25 -7.92
C ALA A 36 3.07 -6.60 -8.32
N GLU A 37 1.97 -7.36 -8.37
CA GLU A 37 0.63 -6.83 -8.64
C GLU A 37 0.15 -5.93 -7.49
N ASP A 38 0.24 -6.39 -6.25
CA ASP A 38 -0.13 -5.61 -5.07
C ASP A 38 0.69 -4.32 -4.92
N GLU A 39 1.98 -4.39 -5.21
CA GLU A 39 2.86 -3.23 -5.21
C GLU A 39 2.40 -2.18 -6.23
N THR A 40 2.03 -2.61 -7.42
CA THR A 40 1.57 -1.73 -8.48
C THR A 40 0.26 -1.06 -8.11
N ASP A 41 -0.69 -1.80 -7.58
CA ASP A 41 -2.03 -1.31 -7.22
C ASP A 41 -1.98 -0.30 -6.07
N ALA A 42 -1.22 -0.57 -5.02
CA ALA A 42 -1.07 0.34 -3.88
C ALA A 42 -0.36 1.66 -4.27
N SER A 43 0.68 1.57 -5.09
CA SER A 43 1.38 2.76 -5.61
C SER A 43 0.48 3.60 -6.50
N GLN A 44 -0.27 2.96 -7.41
CA GLN A 44 -1.22 3.65 -8.28
C GLN A 44 -2.38 4.27 -7.50
N ALA A 45 -2.90 3.58 -6.48
CA ALA A 45 -3.94 4.13 -5.61
C ALA A 45 -3.45 5.40 -4.90
N LEU A 46 -2.22 5.40 -4.39
CA LEU A 46 -1.63 6.56 -3.76
C LEU A 46 -1.44 7.72 -4.74
N ASP A 47 -0.95 7.46 -5.95
CA ASP A 47 -0.78 8.46 -7.00
C ASP A 47 -2.14 9.03 -7.48
N ALA A 48 -3.15 8.19 -7.61
CA ALA A 48 -4.51 8.60 -7.94
C ALA A 48 -5.13 9.49 -6.87
N LEU A 49 -4.98 9.12 -5.59
CA LEU A 49 -5.41 9.96 -4.46
C LEU A 49 -4.70 11.30 -4.48
N MET A 50 -3.39 11.34 -4.62
CA MET A 50 -2.60 12.58 -4.61
C MET A 50 -2.97 13.54 -5.74
N SER A 51 -3.43 13.02 -6.89
CA SER A 51 -3.86 13.82 -8.04
C SER A 51 -5.35 14.16 -8.01
N SER A 52 -6.13 13.60 -7.09
CA SER A 52 -7.59 13.80 -7.03
C SER A 52 -7.96 15.17 -6.52
N ARG A 53 -9.14 15.64 -6.94
CA ARG A 53 -9.82 16.83 -6.44
C ARG A 53 -11.22 16.44 -5.98
N ILE A 54 -11.57 16.84 -4.79
CA ILE A 54 -12.79 16.42 -4.12
C ILE A 54 -13.56 17.65 -3.65
N GLY A 55 -14.88 17.63 -3.84
CA GLY A 55 -15.77 18.64 -3.29
C GLY A 55 -15.96 18.41 -1.79
N LEU A 56 -15.88 19.46 -0.99
CA LEU A 56 -16.16 19.38 0.45
C LEU A 56 -17.61 18.96 0.74
N SER A 57 -18.55 19.28 -0.16
CA SER A 57 -19.94 18.80 -0.08
C SER A 57 -20.04 17.27 -0.12
N ASP A 58 -19.16 16.61 -0.87
CA ASP A 58 -19.14 15.15 -0.98
C ASP A 58 -18.63 14.48 0.31
N LEU A 59 -17.94 15.24 1.16
CA LEU A 59 -17.41 14.80 2.45
C LEU A 59 -18.28 15.24 3.64
N SER A 60 -19.49 15.72 3.38
CA SER A 60 -20.41 16.24 4.41
C SER A 60 -19.86 17.45 5.21
N GLU A 61 -18.87 18.15 4.66
CA GLU A 61 -18.25 19.32 5.30
C GLU A 61 -19.01 20.65 5.03
N GLY A 62 -20.11 20.60 4.27
CA GLY A 62 -21.05 21.70 4.11
C GLY A 62 -20.58 22.90 3.28
N ASP A 63 -19.48 22.78 2.57
CA ASP A 63 -18.91 23.81 1.66
C ASP A 63 -18.86 23.24 0.23
N ASP A 64 -19.17 24.07 -0.78
CA ASP A 64 -19.11 23.70 -2.19
C ASP A 64 -17.69 23.84 -2.80
N SER A 65 -16.68 24.09 -1.98
CA SER A 65 -15.30 24.25 -2.43
C SER A 65 -14.72 22.91 -2.91
N ILE A 66 -13.95 22.96 -4.00
CA ILE A 66 -13.21 21.81 -4.52
C ILE A 66 -11.74 21.98 -4.14
N LEU A 67 -11.22 21.03 -3.38
CA LEU A 67 -9.83 21.02 -2.91
C LEU A 67 -9.04 19.85 -3.51
N GLY A 68 -7.71 20.03 -3.62
CA GLY A 68 -6.80 18.94 -3.89
C GLY A 68 -6.71 18.00 -2.67
N PHE A 69 -6.49 16.73 -2.91
CA PHE A 69 -6.40 15.76 -1.83
C PHE A 69 -5.31 16.09 -0.77
N PRO A 70 -4.12 16.61 -1.13
CA PRO A 70 -3.16 17.08 -0.13
C PRO A 70 -3.70 18.18 0.80
N ASP A 71 -4.51 19.11 0.26
CA ASP A 71 -5.14 20.18 1.06
C ASP A 71 -6.18 19.62 2.03
N LEU A 72 -6.94 18.61 1.59
CA LEU A 72 -7.91 17.90 2.43
C LEU A 72 -7.24 17.16 3.57
N LEU A 73 -6.13 16.48 3.30
CA LEU A 73 -5.35 15.78 4.34
C LEU A 73 -4.75 16.76 5.36
N ALA A 74 -4.22 17.91 4.90
CA ALA A 74 -3.74 18.95 5.80
C ALA A 74 -4.87 19.49 6.68
N MET A 75 -6.06 19.70 6.13
CA MET A 75 -7.26 20.10 6.88
C MET A 75 -7.65 19.02 7.90
N ALA A 76 -7.66 17.77 7.50
CA ALA A 76 -7.98 16.64 8.39
C ALA A 76 -6.96 16.49 9.54
N ALA A 77 -5.67 16.68 9.25
CA ALA A 77 -4.61 16.66 10.26
C ALA A 77 -4.75 17.79 11.28
N LEU A 78 -5.18 18.98 10.82
CA LEU A 78 -5.37 20.15 11.69
C LEU A 78 -6.67 20.12 12.49
N LYS A 79 -7.78 19.73 11.86
CA LYS A 79 -9.14 19.87 12.40
C LYS A 79 -9.80 18.57 12.80
N GLY A 80 -9.21 17.42 12.40
CA GLY A 80 -9.78 16.11 12.70
C GLY A 80 -11.01 15.77 11.85
N SER A 81 -11.05 16.16 10.56
CA SER A 81 -12.17 15.86 9.66
C SER A 81 -12.38 14.37 9.51
N GLU A 82 -13.53 13.86 9.99
CA GLU A 82 -13.91 12.45 9.87
C GLU A 82 -14.26 12.08 8.44
N GLY A 83 -14.95 12.95 7.69
CA GLY A 83 -15.32 12.70 6.29
C GLY A 83 -14.11 12.46 5.38
N VAL A 84 -13.00 13.21 5.57
CA VAL A 84 -11.76 12.98 4.82
C VAL A 84 -11.14 11.63 5.19
N ARG A 85 -11.17 11.24 6.46
CA ARG A 85 -10.63 9.97 6.93
C ARG A 85 -11.43 8.79 6.38
N GLU A 86 -12.76 8.85 6.46
CA GLU A 86 -13.66 7.81 5.93
C GLU A 86 -13.50 7.68 4.41
N TYR A 87 -13.49 8.77 3.66
CA TYR A 87 -13.28 8.74 2.22
C TYR A 87 -11.93 8.09 1.85
N THR A 88 -10.87 8.48 2.53
CA THR A 88 -9.52 7.93 2.29
C THR A 88 -9.48 6.44 2.60
N ALA A 89 -10.07 6.03 3.72
CA ALA A 89 -10.18 4.62 4.09
C ALA A 89 -10.99 3.83 3.05
N GLU A 90 -12.14 4.32 2.62
CA GLU A 90 -12.98 3.64 1.61
C GLU A 90 -12.24 3.42 0.28
N VAL A 91 -11.46 4.40 -0.17
CA VAL A 91 -10.66 4.26 -1.40
C VAL A 91 -9.57 3.21 -1.23
N LEU A 92 -8.83 3.26 -0.12
CA LEU A 92 -7.75 2.32 0.14
C LEU A 92 -8.27 0.90 0.42
N ASP A 93 -9.39 0.74 1.10
CA ASP A 93 -10.06 -0.56 1.31
C ASP A 93 -10.42 -1.23 -0.01
N ARG A 94 -10.85 -0.46 -1.01
CA ARG A 94 -11.18 -0.97 -2.35
C ARG A 94 -9.94 -1.35 -3.17
N CYS A 95 -8.83 -0.62 -3.01
CA CYS A 95 -7.63 -0.81 -3.83
C CYS A 95 -6.62 -1.79 -3.20
N VAL A 96 -6.49 -1.78 -1.87
CA VAL A 96 -5.48 -2.55 -1.15
C VAL A 96 -6.11 -3.70 -0.37
N GLY A 97 -7.30 -3.47 0.18
CA GLY A 97 -8.05 -4.41 1.01
C GLY A 97 -8.22 -3.92 2.44
N GLU A 98 -9.39 -4.18 3.01
CA GLU A 98 -9.74 -3.79 4.38
C GLU A 98 -8.77 -4.42 5.40
N GLY A 99 -8.23 -3.60 6.29
CA GLY A 99 -7.31 -4.03 7.33
C GLY A 99 -5.91 -4.46 6.83
N MET A 100 -5.59 -4.21 5.55
CA MET A 100 -4.31 -4.58 4.94
C MET A 100 -3.36 -3.41 4.75
N TYR A 101 -3.67 -2.23 5.26
CA TYR A 101 -2.81 -1.05 5.10
C TYR A 101 -2.79 -0.16 6.32
N ILE A 102 -1.74 0.63 6.41
CA ILE A 102 -1.59 1.77 7.30
C ILE A 102 -1.16 2.95 6.44
N LEU A 103 -1.93 4.04 6.48
CA LEU A 103 -1.57 5.32 5.90
C LEU A 103 -1.22 6.29 7.02
N ASP A 104 0.05 6.62 7.12
CA ASP A 104 0.56 7.69 7.96
C ASP A 104 0.65 8.98 7.14
N VAL A 105 0.02 10.01 7.61
CA VAL A 105 0.04 11.34 7.00
C VAL A 105 0.72 12.30 7.97
N LEU A 106 1.73 13.00 7.49
CA LEU A 106 2.42 14.04 8.24
C LEU A 106 2.26 15.36 7.51
N TYR A 107 1.49 16.28 8.08
CA TYR A 107 1.40 17.65 7.58
C TYR A 107 2.37 18.54 8.37
N GLU A 108 3.32 19.13 7.67
CA GLU A 108 4.21 20.17 8.19
C GLU A 108 3.71 21.54 7.73
N ASP A 109 3.33 22.39 8.67
CA ASP A 109 2.84 23.73 8.40
C ASP A 109 4.00 24.71 8.08
N ARG A 110 3.65 25.97 7.73
CA ARG A 110 4.65 27.02 7.43
C ARG A 110 5.59 27.35 8.58
N SER A 111 5.21 27.01 9.81
CA SER A 111 6.04 27.24 11.00
C SER A 111 7.00 26.09 11.29
N GLY A 112 6.90 24.99 10.53
CA GLY A 112 7.62 23.76 10.78
C GLY A 112 6.97 22.90 11.87
N THR A 113 5.71 23.17 12.22
CA THR A 113 4.98 22.33 13.18
C THR A 113 4.38 21.13 12.46
N GLU A 114 4.61 19.96 13.01
CA GLU A 114 4.13 18.67 12.47
C GLU A 114 2.78 18.29 13.06
N HIS A 115 1.85 17.90 12.18
CA HIS A 115 0.50 17.43 12.52
C HIS A 115 0.32 16.02 11.95
N PRO A 116 0.45 14.98 12.78
CA PRO A 116 0.28 13.60 12.33
C PRO A 116 -1.21 13.23 12.21
N LEU A 117 -1.53 12.41 11.20
CA LEU A 117 -2.83 11.77 11.02
C LEU A 117 -2.61 10.32 10.61
N HIS A 118 -3.35 9.41 11.22
CA HIS A 118 -3.25 7.98 10.98
C HIS A 118 -4.57 7.42 10.46
N ILE A 119 -4.54 6.65 9.37
CA ILE A 119 -5.72 6.07 8.72
C ILE A 119 -5.45 4.60 8.43
N GLY A 120 -6.42 3.75 8.73
CA GLY A 120 -6.35 2.30 8.53
C GLY A 120 -5.74 1.55 9.72
N SER A 121 -5.72 0.24 9.58
CA SER A 121 -5.14 -0.67 10.57
C SER A 121 -4.58 -1.89 9.83
N GLY A 122 -3.28 -1.94 9.65
CA GLY A 122 -2.62 -3.11 9.07
C GLY A 122 -2.27 -4.14 10.13
N THR A 123 -2.59 -5.41 9.88
CA THR A 123 -2.16 -6.54 10.71
C THR A 123 -1.28 -7.47 9.90
N GLY A 124 -0.26 -8.03 10.53
CA GLY A 124 0.68 -8.94 9.88
C GLY A 124 2.01 -8.29 9.48
N GLN A 125 2.66 -8.88 8.49
CA GLN A 125 3.97 -8.41 8.02
C GLN A 125 3.81 -7.28 7.00
N CYS A 126 4.56 -6.18 7.15
CA CYS A 126 4.66 -5.17 6.11
C CYS A 126 5.38 -5.76 4.89
N VAL A 127 4.70 -5.77 3.74
CA VAL A 127 5.22 -6.34 2.48
C VAL A 127 5.66 -5.26 1.50
N ALA A 128 5.11 -4.06 1.60
CA ALA A 128 5.46 -2.91 0.76
C ALA A 128 5.26 -1.60 1.52
N SER A 129 6.03 -0.57 1.18
CA SER A 129 5.87 0.78 1.72
C SER A 129 6.16 1.81 0.63
N TYR A 130 5.28 2.82 0.54
CA TYR A 130 5.35 3.89 -0.44
C TYR A 130 5.26 5.23 0.24
N GLU A 131 6.08 6.17 -0.21
CA GLU A 131 6.06 7.54 0.31
C GLU A 131 5.82 8.55 -0.82
N ARG A 132 4.99 9.54 -0.56
CA ARG A 132 4.75 10.66 -1.45
C ARG A 132 4.68 11.94 -0.64
N THR A 133 5.25 13.01 -1.20
CA THR A 133 5.18 14.34 -0.60
C THR A 133 4.61 15.33 -1.61
N ALA A 134 3.70 16.18 -1.16
CA ALA A 134 3.12 17.25 -1.96
C ALA A 134 3.04 18.55 -1.18
N ALA A 135 3.15 19.68 -1.91
CA ALA A 135 2.91 20.99 -1.35
C ALA A 135 1.40 21.21 -1.11
N VAL A 136 1.07 21.92 -0.05
CA VAL A 136 -0.28 22.32 0.32
C VAL A 136 -0.52 23.76 -0.10
N SER A 137 -1.71 24.07 -0.65
CA SER A 137 -2.04 25.40 -1.17
C SER A 137 -1.96 26.50 -0.09
N THR A 138 -2.27 26.16 1.14
CA THR A 138 -2.17 27.07 2.30
C THR A 138 -0.73 27.25 2.79
N GLY A 139 0.21 26.52 2.23
CA GLY A 139 1.63 26.49 2.59
C GLY A 139 1.99 25.34 3.51
N GLY A 140 3.23 24.91 3.42
CA GLY A 140 3.71 23.68 4.05
C GLY A 140 3.67 22.49 3.09
N SER A 141 3.83 21.29 3.63
CA SER A 141 3.85 20.04 2.85
C SER A 141 3.12 18.92 3.58
N VAL A 142 2.54 18.01 2.81
CA VAL A 142 1.99 16.74 3.31
C VAL A 142 2.85 15.61 2.80
N THR A 143 3.34 14.78 3.71
CA THR A 143 4.01 13.53 3.40
C THR A 143 3.09 12.36 3.78
N LEU A 144 2.84 11.48 2.82
CA LEU A 144 2.06 10.27 2.98
C LEU A 144 2.99 9.06 2.96
N SER A 145 2.87 8.19 3.94
CA SER A 145 3.54 6.90 3.97
C SER A 145 2.50 5.79 4.04
N LEU A 146 2.32 5.08 2.93
CA LEU A 146 1.41 3.94 2.82
C LEU A 146 2.18 2.65 3.02
N SER A 147 1.86 1.91 4.06
CA SER A 147 2.39 0.58 4.33
C SER A 147 1.33 -0.47 4.06
N VAL A 148 1.65 -1.47 3.24
CA VAL A 148 0.78 -2.60 2.92
C VAL A 148 1.19 -3.80 3.76
N HIS A 149 0.21 -4.44 4.40
CA HIS A 149 0.40 -5.56 5.31
C HIS A 149 -0.30 -6.81 4.78
N ARG A 150 0.28 -7.96 5.09
CA ARG A 150 -0.32 -9.27 4.83
C ARG A 150 -0.26 -10.14 6.06
N PRO A 151 -1.30 -10.96 6.30
CA PRO A 151 -1.36 -11.87 7.45
C PRO A 151 -0.27 -12.93 7.44
#